data_d6ed1583d901e41738c9d249fedbc95b
#
_entry.id   d6ed1583d901e41738c9d249fedbc95b
#
_cell.length_a   1.000
_cell.length_b   1.000
_cell.length_c   1.000
_cell.angle_alpha   90.00
_cell.angle_beta   90.00
_cell.angle_gamma   90.00
#
_symmetry.space_group_name_H-M   'P 1'
#
loop_
_entity.id
_entity.type
_entity.pdbx_description
1 polymer ?
#
loop_
_entity_poly.entity_id
_entity_poly.type
_entity_poly.pdbx_seq_one_letter_code
_entity_poly.pdbx_strand_id
1 'polypeptide(L)'
;MKTLIGVCMAAMALIGNGCMGNAKHAETVSGGTTDSLYLLVGSYARAQEEGIRVYVFNQETGKGTFRSGLSGISNPSFLTPSVDGSRVYAVGEDEGISSTANALSFDREKGMLSFINSQPTHGGAPCNITLSPKEDYVLTANYMGGNVTVFPLGSRGELLEGDTLVFTGSGPDKERQSQPHLHCVLFTPDGRLLLANDLGTDRIHAFPVSEKKGEELLDRAASYDVQLAPGAGPRHTCFAPDGKHAYLITELSGDVIVLSYDEMKLDTIQTIKADTLDARGSADIHISPDGNFVYASNRLKGDGIAIFSVNSEDGTLEKAGYQPTGIHPRNFAITPNGKYLLVACRDTNEIQIFARDAETGLLQDTGEKIEMSKPVCLKFVPMDRE
;
A
#
# COMPACT_ATOMS: atom_id res chain seq x y z
N MET A 1 -35.39 -6.21 71.19
CA MET A 1 -35.94 -7.44 71.82
C MET A 1 -36.07 -8.48 70.75
N LYS A 2 -35.32 -9.56 70.92
CA LYS A 2 -35.49 -10.91 70.34
C LYS A 2 -35.32 -11.06 68.82
N THR A 3 -34.20 -11.57 68.24
CA THR A 3 -33.74 -12.95 68.31
C THR A 3 -34.33 -13.72 67.11
N LEU A 4 -33.53 -14.11 66.15
CA LEU A 4 -32.70 -15.30 65.90
C LEU A 4 -33.25 -16.26 64.84
N ILE A 5 -32.28 -16.91 64.17
CA ILE A 5 -32.29 -18.20 63.47
C ILE A 5 -32.81 -18.14 62.03
N GLY A 6 -32.07 -18.35 60.96
CA GLY A 6 -31.05 -19.34 60.71
C GLY A 6 -31.65 -20.64 60.14
N VAL A 7 -31.41 -20.96 58.84
CA VAL A 7 -31.20 -22.37 58.41
C VAL A 7 -30.65 -22.36 56.97
N CYS A 8 -29.49 -22.97 56.81
CA CYS A 8 -28.95 -23.48 55.52
C CYS A 8 -29.82 -24.60 54.92
N MET A 9 -29.92 -24.64 53.63
CA MET A 9 -29.92 -25.94 52.91
C MET A 9 -29.31 -25.81 51.53
N ALA A 10 -28.33 -26.63 51.34
CA ALA A 10 -27.65 -26.92 50.05
C ALA A 10 -28.53 -27.88 49.21
N ALA A 11 -28.37 -27.82 47.89
CA ALA A 11 -28.24 -28.94 46.95
C ALA A 11 -28.57 -28.48 45.56
N MET A 12 -27.78 -28.76 44.74
CA MET A 12 -27.39 -29.74 43.75
C MET A 12 -27.13 -29.14 42.36
N ALA A 13 -25.96 -29.45 41.88
CA ALA A 13 -25.44 -29.20 40.56
C ALA A 13 -26.28 -29.88 39.44
N LEU A 14 -26.43 -29.16 38.32
CA LEU A 14 -26.65 -29.80 37.02
C LEU A 14 -25.61 -29.25 36.05
N ILE A 15 -24.78 -30.17 35.61
CA ILE A 15 -23.72 -30.01 34.66
C ILE A 15 -24.35 -29.86 33.27
N GLY A 16 -24.22 -28.68 32.69
CA GLY A 16 -24.51 -28.45 31.27
C GLY A 16 -23.19 -28.11 30.55
N ASN A 17 -22.66 -29.10 29.81
CA ASN A 17 -21.52 -28.88 28.92
C ASN A 17 -21.94 -27.97 27.75
N GLY A 18 -21.56 -26.70 27.85
CA GLY A 18 -21.57 -25.77 26.71
C GLY A 18 -20.13 -25.56 26.24
N CYS A 19 -19.85 -26.05 25.05
CA CYS A 19 -18.59 -25.74 24.36
C CYS A 19 -18.46 -24.22 24.21
N MET A 20 -17.64 -23.61 25.04
CA MET A 20 -17.12 -22.26 24.77
C MET A 20 -15.95 -22.40 23.81
N GLY A 21 -16.18 -22.05 22.54
CA GLY A 21 -15.13 -21.81 21.60
C GLY A 21 -14.25 -20.67 22.12
N ASN A 22 -12.99 -20.96 22.40
CA ASN A 22 -11.96 -19.98 22.66
C ASN A 22 -11.80 -19.08 21.45
N ALA A 23 -12.39 -17.91 21.47
CA ALA A 23 -11.92 -16.78 20.68
C ALA A 23 -10.52 -16.45 21.21
N LYS A 24 -9.50 -16.89 20.52
CA LYS A 24 -8.13 -16.37 20.72
C LYS A 24 -8.19 -14.87 20.41
N HIS A 25 -8.17 -14.04 21.44
CA HIS A 25 -7.75 -12.67 21.30
C HIS A 25 -6.41 -12.69 20.54
N ALA A 26 -6.36 -11.97 19.42
CA ALA A 26 -5.10 -11.60 18.82
C ALA A 26 -4.38 -10.76 19.89
N GLU A 27 -3.39 -11.35 20.54
CA GLU A 27 -2.44 -10.59 21.34
C GLU A 27 -1.79 -9.61 20.36
N THR A 28 -2.07 -8.32 20.55
CA THR A 28 -1.25 -7.26 20.01
C THR A 28 0.14 -7.47 20.60
N VAL A 29 1.01 -8.09 19.81
CA VAL A 29 2.43 -8.13 20.11
C VAL A 29 2.89 -6.69 20.10
N SER A 30 3.05 -6.09 21.25
CA SER A 30 3.81 -4.85 21.43
C SER A 30 5.28 -5.18 21.18
N GLY A 31 5.62 -5.44 19.91
CA GLY A 31 6.99 -5.55 19.46
C GLY A 31 7.60 -4.16 19.58
N GLY A 32 8.47 -3.94 20.58
CA GLY A 32 9.29 -2.75 20.62
C GLY A 32 9.95 -2.58 19.25
N THR A 33 9.69 -1.43 18.61
CA THR A 33 10.25 -1.10 17.30
C THR A 33 11.78 -1.07 17.42
N THR A 34 12.48 -1.77 16.52
CA THR A 34 13.93 -1.62 16.41
C THR A 34 14.23 -0.22 15.88
N ASP A 35 15.26 0.45 16.41
CA ASP A 35 15.65 1.80 15.97
C ASP A 35 16.03 1.82 14.48
N SER A 36 16.45 0.69 13.94
CA SER A 36 16.89 0.56 12.55
C SER A 36 15.97 -0.37 11.76
N LEU A 37 15.71 0.02 10.51
CA LEU A 37 14.92 -0.71 9.51
C LEU A 37 15.74 -0.82 8.23
N TYR A 38 15.42 -1.80 7.40
CA TYR A 38 15.79 -1.73 6.00
C TYR A 38 14.80 -0.84 5.26
N LEU A 39 15.33 0.09 4.45
CA LEU A 39 14.57 0.87 3.48
C LEU A 39 14.91 0.31 2.09
N LEU A 40 13.94 -0.34 1.46
CA LEU A 40 14.01 -0.79 0.08
C LEU A 40 13.51 0.34 -0.83
N VAL A 41 14.32 0.68 -1.83
CA VAL A 41 13.99 1.76 -2.77
C VAL A 41 13.97 1.22 -4.18
N GLY A 42 12.81 1.31 -4.85
CA GLY A 42 12.65 1.07 -6.28
C GLY A 42 12.78 2.35 -7.09
N SER A 43 13.26 2.24 -8.33
CA SER A 43 13.51 3.40 -9.20
C SER A 43 13.21 3.12 -10.66
N TYR A 44 13.12 4.19 -11.47
CA TYR A 44 13.22 4.07 -12.92
C TYR A 44 14.70 3.98 -13.32
N ALA A 45 15.15 2.79 -13.61
CA ALA A 45 16.53 2.47 -13.93
C ALA A 45 16.60 1.43 -15.04
N ARG A 46 17.65 1.48 -15.86
CA ARG A 46 17.92 0.42 -16.85
C ARG A 46 18.34 -0.86 -16.11
N ALA A 47 18.12 -2.01 -16.73
CA ALA A 47 18.44 -3.31 -16.13
C ALA A 47 19.93 -3.45 -15.71
N GLN A 48 20.86 -2.71 -16.34
CA GLN A 48 22.29 -2.74 -16.01
C GLN A 48 22.63 -1.91 -14.76
N GLU A 49 21.70 -1.06 -14.30
CA GLU A 49 21.87 -0.19 -13.14
C GLU A 49 21.28 -0.85 -11.88
N GLU A 50 21.73 -0.42 -10.71
CA GLU A 50 21.13 -0.86 -9.44
C GLU A 50 19.77 -0.18 -9.24
N GLY A 51 18.74 -0.73 -9.91
CA GLY A 51 17.38 -0.18 -9.89
C GLY A 51 16.67 -0.36 -8.55
N ILE A 52 17.09 -1.37 -7.76
CA ILE A 52 16.62 -1.54 -6.38
C ILE A 52 17.81 -1.33 -5.45
N ARG A 53 17.67 -0.43 -4.48
CA ARG A 53 18.68 -0.20 -3.45
C ARG A 53 18.14 -0.46 -2.06
N VAL A 54 19.02 -0.96 -1.20
CA VAL A 54 18.74 -1.24 0.21
C VAL A 54 19.58 -0.28 1.06
N TYR A 55 18.91 0.37 2.00
CA TYR A 55 19.54 1.23 3.00
C TYR A 55 19.21 0.70 4.38
N VAL A 56 20.09 0.92 5.34
CA VAL A 56 19.75 0.86 6.76
C VAL A 56 19.30 2.24 7.16
N PHE A 57 18.06 2.35 7.60
CA PHE A 57 17.45 3.60 8.02
C PHE A 57 17.18 3.58 9.52
N ASN A 58 17.73 4.56 10.24
CA ASN A 58 17.47 4.73 11.66
C ASN A 58 16.26 5.65 11.86
N GLN A 59 15.14 5.08 12.32
CA GLN A 59 13.87 5.79 12.48
C GLN A 59 13.82 6.70 13.73
N GLU A 60 14.87 6.71 14.57
CA GLU A 60 15.01 7.65 15.67
C GLU A 60 15.76 8.92 15.26
N THR A 61 16.73 8.78 14.36
CA THR A 61 17.59 9.91 13.93
C THR A 61 17.29 10.43 12.52
N GLY A 62 16.45 9.72 11.74
CA GLY A 62 16.14 10.08 10.35
C GLY A 62 17.29 9.84 9.37
N LYS A 63 18.30 9.03 9.71
CA LYS A 63 19.49 8.82 8.87
C LYS A 63 19.44 7.50 8.12
N GLY A 64 19.73 7.55 6.82
CA GLY A 64 19.86 6.39 5.95
C GLY A 64 21.30 6.15 5.52
N THR A 65 21.74 4.88 5.55
CA THR A 65 23.07 4.47 5.08
C THR A 65 22.93 3.37 4.03
N PHE A 66 23.56 3.54 2.87
CA PHE A 66 23.56 2.54 1.80
C PHE A 66 24.10 1.18 2.28
N ARG A 67 23.41 0.12 1.92
CA ARG A 67 23.78 -1.25 2.26
C ARG A 67 24.12 -2.10 1.06
N SER A 68 23.23 -2.15 0.06
CA SER A 68 23.43 -2.96 -1.14
C SER A 68 22.55 -2.46 -2.29
N GLY A 69 22.82 -2.92 -3.51
CA GLY A 69 22.02 -2.67 -4.70
C GLY A 69 21.79 -3.96 -5.48
N LEU A 70 20.70 -4.00 -6.24
CA LEU A 70 20.35 -5.08 -7.17
C LEU A 70 20.13 -4.49 -8.57
N SER A 71 20.82 -5.07 -9.55
CA SER A 71 20.61 -4.85 -10.99
C SER A 71 19.94 -6.06 -11.63
N GLY A 72 19.58 -5.98 -12.90
CA GLY A 72 18.98 -7.08 -13.66
C GLY A 72 17.49 -6.90 -13.94
N ILE A 73 16.82 -5.93 -13.32
CA ILE A 73 15.41 -5.60 -13.56
C ILE A 73 15.33 -4.19 -14.16
N SER A 74 14.65 -4.06 -15.31
CA SER A 74 14.38 -2.75 -15.92
C SER A 74 13.22 -2.07 -15.19
N ASN A 75 13.39 -0.81 -14.85
CA ASN A 75 12.37 0.01 -14.19
C ASN A 75 11.65 -0.69 -13.02
N PRO A 76 12.36 -1.16 -11.96
CA PRO A 76 11.70 -1.75 -10.79
C PRO A 76 11.00 -0.67 -9.96
N SER A 77 9.93 -0.11 -10.51
CA SER A 77 9.27 1.11 -10.03
C SER A 77 8.35 0.89 -8.84
N PHE A 78 7.94 -0.36 -8.56
CA PHE A 78 7.15 -0.69 -7.39
C PHE A 78 7.54 -2.04 -6.78
N LEU A 79 7.57 -2.07 -5.44
CA LEU A 79 8.01 -3.21 -4.65
C LEU A 79 6.96 -3.57 -3.61
N THR A 80 6.86 -4.86 -3.27
CA THR A 80 6.12 -5.33 -2.09
C THR A 80 6.94 -6.41 -1.35
N PRO A 81 7.32 -6.20 -0.09
CA PRO A 81 7.94 -7.23 0.74
C PRO A 81 6.89 -8.20 1.30
N SER A 82 7.29 -9.45 1.59
CA SER A 82 6.52 -10.38 2.42
C SER A 82 6.42 -9.91 3.87
N VAL A 83 5.45 -10.42 4.60
CA VAL A 83 5.22 -10.03 6.02
C VAL A 83 6.45 -10.36 6.88
N ASP A 84 7.10 -11.50 6.63
CA ASP A 84 8.35 -11.89 7.33
C ASP A 84 9.59 -11.15 6.81
N GLY A 85 9.46 -10.36 5.74
CA GLY A 85 10.55 -9.63 5.09
C GLY A 85 11.58 -10.50 4.37
N SER A 86 11.39 -11.82 4.26
CA SER A 86 12.35 -12.72 3.61
C SER A 86 12.26 -12.72 2.08
N ARG A 87 11.20 -12.15 1.54
CA ARG A 87 10.93 -12.05 0.10
C ARG A 87 10.56 -10.63 -0.29
N VAL A 88 10.85 -10.27 -1.52
CA VAL A 88 10.43 -9.00 -2.12
C VAL A 88 9.98 -9.30 -3.55
N TYR A 89 8.84 -8.76 -3.91
CA TYR A 89 8.34 -8.83 -5.28
C TYR A 89 8.40 -7.44 -5.91
N ALA A 90 8.84 -7.40 -7.18
CA ALA A 90 9.08 -6.16 -7.89
C ALA A 90 8.46 -6.20 -9.29
N VAL A 91 7.89 -5.11 -9.76
CA VAL A 91 7.55 -4.96 -11.17
C VAL A 91 8.82 -4.67 -11.99
N GLY A 92 8.80 -5.04 -13.28
CA GLY A 92 9.67 -4.46 -14.30
C GLY A 92 8.75 -3.64 -15.22
N GLU A 93 8.63 -2.32 -14.95
CA GLU A 93 7.69 -1.42 -15.61
C GLU A 93 8.17 -1.03 -17.00
N ASP A 94 8.17 -2.01 -17.90
CA ASP A 94 8.46 -1.80 -19.30
C ASP A 94 7.16 -1.78 -20.14
N GLU A 95 7.27 -1.40 -21.39
CA GLU A 95 6.14 -1.42 -22.31
C GLU A 95 6.02 -2.79 -23.01
N GLY A 96 4.79 -3.24 -23.22
CA GLY A 96 4.49 -4.44 -24.00
C GLY A 96 4.96 -5.74 -23.34
N ILE A 97 5.51 -6.64 -24.18
CA ILE A 97 5.84 -8.02 -23.79
C ILE A 97 7.09 -8.15 -22.89
N SER A 98 7.88 -7.10 -22.74
CA SER A 98 9.04 -7.07 -21.86
C SER A 98 8.69 -6.79 -20.39
N SER A 99 7.43 -6.47 -20.12
CA SER A 99 6.93 -6.20 -18.77
C SER A 99 6.91 -7.46 -17.92
N THR A 100 7.43 -7.35 -16.68
CA THR A 100 7.62 -8.50 -15.81
C THR A 100 7.15 -8.25 -14.38
N ALA A 101 6.80 -9.34 -13.68
CA ALA A 101 6.83 -9.45 -12.24
C ALA A 101 8.05 -10.29 -11.84
N ASN A 102 8.76 -9.89 -10.80
CA ASN A 102 10.01 -10.49 -10.38
C ASN A 102 9.95 -10.89 -8.91
N ALA A 103 10.37 -12.11 -8.59
CA ALA A 103 10.51 -12.60 -7.23
C ALA A 103 11.97 -12.53 -6.78
N LEU A 104 12.20 -12.02 -5.59
CA LEU A 104 13.50 -11.84 -4.97
C LEU A 104 13.50 -12.46 -3.57
N SER A 105 14.60 -13.06 -3.14
CA SER A 105 14.85 -13.35 -1.74
C SER A 105 15.59 -12.19 -1.09
N PHE A 106 15.35 -11.95 0.18
CA PHE A 106 16.03 -10.93 0.96
C PHE A 106 16.72 -11.55 2.17
N ASP A 107 18.06 -11.57 2.13
CA ASP A 107 18.89 -11.96 3.26
C ASP A 107 18.92 -10.79 4.26
N ARG A 108 18.13 -10.90 5.33
CA ARG A 108 17.97 -9.84 6.34
C ARG A 108 19.20 -9.67 7.24
N GLU A 109 20.05 -10.69 7.37
CA GLU A 109 21.32 -10.55 8.11
C GLU A 109 22.33 -9.71 7.34
N LYS A 110 22.39 -9.90 6.01
CA LYS A 110 23.31 -9.17 5.15
C LYS A 110 22.71 -7.89 4.56
N GLY A 111 21.38 -7.76 4.54
CA GLY A 111 20.68 -6.68 3.85
C GLY A 111 20.87 -6.78 2.34
N MET A 112 20.77 -7.98 1.76
CA MET A 112 21.04 -8.25 0.36
C MET A 112 19.87 -8.93 -0.34
N LEU A 113 19.51 -8.42 -1.51
CA LEU A 113 18.52 -9.03 -2.40
C LEU A 113 19.20 -10.01 -3.36
N SER A 114 18.52 -11.12 -3.68
CA SER A 114 18.92 -12.07 -4.72
C SER A 114 17.74 -12.47 -5.57
N PHE A 115 17.96 -12.57 -6.88
CA PHE A 115 16.92 -12.92 -7.85
C PHE A 115 16.49 -14.39 -7.70
N ILE A 116 15.17 -14.65 -7.68
CA ILE A 116 14.59 -16.00 -7.68
C ILE A 116 14.15 -16.34 -9.11
N ASN A 117 13.13 -15.64 -9.62
CA ASN A 117 12.64 -15.80 -10.99
C ASN A 117 11.83 -14.59 -11.46
N SER A 118 11.42 -14.62 -12.71
CA SER A 118 10.57 -13.61 -13.34
C SER A 118 9.48 -14.28 -14.15
N GLN A 119 8.31 -13.63 -14.24
CA GLN A 119 7.22 -14.01 -15.12
C GLN A 119 6.73 -12.81 -15.92
N PRO A 120 6.25 -12.99 -17.17
CA PRO A 120 5.64 -11.91 -17.95
C PRO A 120 4.31 -11.49 -17.30
N THR A 121 4.02 -10.18 -17.29
CA THR A 121 2.75 -9.67 -16.74
C THR A 121 1.58 -9.76 -17.73
N HIS A 122 1.83 -10.16 -18.99
CA HIS A 122 0.81 -10.18 -20.04
C HIS A 122 0.06 -8.86 -20.22
N GLY A 123 0.64 -7.75 -19.73
CA GLY A 123 0.16 -6.38 -19.86
C GLY A 123 1.29 -5.38 -19.68
N GLY A 124 1.29 -4.30 -20.47
CA GLY A 124 2.36 -3.29 -20.45
C GLY A 124 2.28 -2.40 -19.21
N ALA A 125 3.44 -1.87 -18.81
CA ALA A 125 3.65 -0.92 -17.73
C ALA A 125 3.01 -1.35 -16.39
N PRO A 126 3.44 -2.49 -15.79
CA PRO A 126 3.02 -2.85 -14.44
C PRO A 126 3.57 -1.82 -13.45
N CYS A 127 2.68 -1.05 -12.82
CA CYS A 127 3.06 0.08 -11.97
C CYS A 127 2.75 -0.12 -10.49
N ASN A 128 2.14 -1.26 -10.14
CA ASN A 128 1.85 -1.65 -8.76
C ASN A 128 1.88 -3.18 -8.62
N ILE A 129 2.28 -3.67 -7.46
CA ILE A 129 2.36 -5.10 -7.14
C ILE A 129 2.00 -5.31 -5.68
N THR A 130 1.22 -6.35 -5.39
CA THR A 130 0.79 -6.70 -4.03
C THR A 130 0.83 -8.20 -3.78
N LEU A 131 0.90 -8.60 -2.51
CA LEU A 131 0.75 -9.98 -2.04
C LEU A 131 -0.69 -10.23 -1.58
N SER A 132 -1.20 -11.44 -1.79
CA SER A 132 -2.43 -11.90 -1.16
C SER A 132 -2.26 -11.99 0.37
N PRO A 133 -3.34 -11.92 1.15
CA PRO A 133 -3.26 -11.98 2.62
C PRO A 133 -2.61 -13.26 3.17
N LYS A 134 -2.68 -14.36 2.42
CA LYS A 134 -2.04 -15.65 2.77
C LYS A 134 -0.65 -15.80 2.17
N GLU A 135 -0.18 -14.80 1.43
CA GLU A 135 1.10 -14.83 0.71
C GLU A 135 1.28 -16.03 -0.23
N ASP A 136 0.18 -16.48 -0.84
CA ASP A 136 0.13 -17.57 -1.81
C ASP A 136 -0.05 -17.07 -3.26
N TYR A 137 -0.32 -15.77 -3.44
CA TYR A 137 -0.40 -15.10 -4.75
C TYR A 137 0.28 -13.73 -4.72
N VAL A 138 0.78 -13.34 -5.89
CA VAL A 138 1.21 -11.97 -6.20
C VAL A 138 0.33 -11.43 -7.32
N LEU A 139 -0.05 -10.16 -7.23
CA LEU A 139 -0.88 -9.50 -8.25
C LEU A 139 -0.21 -8.21 -8.73
N THR A 140 -0.29 -7.94 -10.04
CA THR A 140 0.19 -6.69 -10.64
C THR A 140 -0.94 -5.91 -11.29
N ALA A 141 -0.93 -4.58 -11.13
CA ALA A 141 -1.75 -3.66 -11.91
C ALA A 141 -0.95 -3.20 -13.12
N ASN A 142 -1.42 -3.50 -14.33
CA ASN A 142 -0.73 -3.23 -15.58
C ASN A 142 -1.40 -2.03 -16.26
N TYR A 143 -0.76 -0.84 -16.16
CA TYR A 143 -1.36 0.43 -16.56
C TYR A 143 -1.66 0.50 -18.06
N MET A 144 -0.66 0.23 -18.89
CA MET A 144 -0.85 0.23 -20.36
C MET A 144 -1.58 -1.01 -20.86
N GLY A 145 -1.51 -2.11 -20.11
CA GLY A 145 -2.22 -3.35 -20.43
C GLY A 145 -3.72 -3.31 -20.19
N GLY A 146 -4.18 -2.43 -19.29
CA GLY A 146 -5.59 -2.37 -18.87
C GLY A 146 -6.07 -3.66 -18.21
N ASN A 147 -5.18 -4.35 -17.49
CA ASN A 147 -5.44 -5.65 -16.86
C ASN A 147 -4.72 -5.80 -15.52
N VAL A 148 -5.13 -6.79 -14.75
CA VAL A 148 -4.45 -7.29 -13.55
C VAL A 148 -3.94 -8.68 -13.84
N THR A 149 -2.72 -9.01 -13.46
CA THR A 149 -2.18 -10.36 -13.55
C THR A 149 -2.06 -10.97 -12.17
N VAL A 150 -2.53 -12.19 -12.01
CA VAL A 150 -2.57 -12.97 -10.76
C VAL A 150 -1.58 -14.12 -10.89
N PHE A 151 -0.51 -14.13 -10.10
CA PHE A 151 0.54 -15.16 -10.12
C PHE A 151 0.42 -16.03 -8.87
N PRO A 152 0.16 -17.33 -8.98
CA PRO A 152 0.34 -18.25 -7.86
C PRO A 152 1.81 -18.27 -7.44
N LEU A 153 2.07 -18.49 -6.16
CA LEU A 153 3.42 -18.65 -5.62
C LEU A 153 3.75 -20.13 -5.40
N GLY A 154 4.95 -20.52 -5.80
CA GLY A 154 5.52 -21.82 -5.48
C GLY A 154 6.08 -21.86 -4.05
N SER A 155 6.51 -23.06 -3.62
CA SER A 155 6.92 -23.31 -2.22
C SER A 155 8.15 -22.52 -1.75
N ARG A 156 8.95 -21.98 -2.67
CA ARG A 156 10.12 -21.14 -2.37
C ARG A 156 9.84 -19.65 -2.58
N GLY A 157 8.56 -19.29 -2.87
CA GLY A 157 8.16 -17.94 -3.19
C GLY A 157 8.44 -17.53 -4.64
N GLU A 158 8.74 -18.49 -5.53
CA GLU A 158 8.84 -18.25 -6.96
C GLU A 158 7.47 -17.96 -7.57
N LEU A 159 7.41 -17.05 -8.55
CA LEU A 159 6.22 -16.77 -9.34
C LEU A 159 5.95 -17.94 -10.31
N LEU A 160 4.74 -18.49 -10.28
CA LEU A 160 4.27 -19.43 -11.30
C LEU A 160 3.61 -18.68 -12.46
N GLU A 161 3.18 -19.39 -13.50
CA GLU A 161 2.47 -18.78 -14.64
C GLU A 161 1.21 -18.05 -14.15
N GLY A 162 1.06 -16.78 -14.58
CA GLY A 162 -0.03 -15.92 -14.15
C GLY A 162 -1.23 -15.97 -15.10
N ASP A 163 -2.43 -15.76 -14.52
CA ASP A 163 -3.67 -15.51 -15.27
C ASP A 163 -4.03 -14.03 -15.23
N THR A 164 -4.83 -13.55 -16.20
CA THR A 164 -5.15 -12.13 -16.35
C THR A 164 -6.64 -11.84 -16.17
N LEU A 165 -6.92 -10.71 -15.49
CA LEU A 165 -8.23 -10.06 -15.46
C LEU A 165 -8.18 -8.87 -16.41
N VAL A 166 -8.90 -8.98 -17.54
CA VAL A 166 -8.94 -7.92 -18.57
C VAL A 166 -10.17 -7.04 -18.34
N PHE A 167 -9.96 -5.72 -18.37
CA PHE A 167 -11.02 -4.72 -18.20
C PHE A 167 -11.33 -4.03 -19.52
N THR A 168 -12.50 -3.44 -19.63
CA THR A 168 -12.97 -2.71 -20.80
C THR A 168 -13.67 -1.42 -20.38
N GLY A 169 -13.65 -0.44 -21.26
CA GLY A 169 -14.29 0.85 -20.99
C GLY A 169 -13.36 2.03 -21.26
N SER A 170 -13.83 3.22 -20.97
CA SER A 170 -13.09 4.47 -21.09
C SER A 170 -13.73 5.55 -20.24
N GLY A 171 -12.99 6.60 -19.93
CA GLY A 171 -13.47 7.80 -19.25
C GLY A 171 -13.64 8.98 -20.20
N PRO A 172 -13.93 10.17 -19.66
CA PRO A 172 -14.19 11.37 -20.46
C PRO A 172 -12.92 11.98 -21.07
N ASP A 173 -11.75 11.78 -20.46
CA ASP A 173 -10.47 12.29 -20.94
C ASP A 173 -9.91 11.41 -22.06
N LYS A 174 -9.97 11.91 -23.31
CA LYS A 174 -9.56 11.12 -24.47
C LYS A 174 -8.08 10.82 -24.54
N GLU A 175 -7.24 11.58 -23.87
CA GLU A 175 -5.78 11.38 -23.83
C GLU A 175 -5.37 10.42 -22.70
N ARG A 176 -6.02 10.54 -21.53
CA ARG A 176 -5.63 9.81 -20.33
C ARG A 176 -6.55 8.63 -19.98
N GLN A 177 -7.75 8.56 -20.58
CA GLN A 177 -8.80 7.59 -20.24
C GLN A 177 -9.42 6.94 -21.50
N SER A 178 -8.64 6.77 -22.57
CA SER A 178 -9.11 6.13 -23.81
C SER A 178 -9.36 4.62 -23.66
N GLN A 179 -8.82 4.01 -22.62
CA GLN A 179 -8.93 2.59 -22.27
C GLN A 179 -8.78 2.43 -20.75
N PRO A 180 -9.00 1.22 -20.17
CA PRO A 180 -8.67 0.95 -18.78
C PRO A 180 -7.17 1.15 -18.49
N HIS A 181 -6.86 1.69 -17.30
CA HIS A 181 -5.51 1.92 -16.81
C HIS A 181 -5.43 1.53 -15.33
N LEU A 182 -5.18 0.25 -15.05
CA LEU A 182 -5.09 -0.25 -13.68
C LEU A 182 -3.84 0.33 -13.01
N HIS A 183 -4.02 1.09 -11.93
CA HIS A 183 -2.90 1.77 -11.28
C HIS A 183 -2.56 1.24 -9.89
N CYS A 184 -3.49 0.58 -9.22
CA CYS A 184 -3.27 0.00 -7.90
C CYS A 184 -4.11 -1.26 -7.73
N VAL A 185 -3.52 -2.27 -7.12
CA VAL A 185 -4.20 -3.45 -6.59
C VAL A 185 -3.85 -3.61 -5.13
N LEU A 186 -4.86 -3.78 -4.27
CA LEU A 186 -4.68 -3.97 -2.84
C LEU A 186 -5.80 -4.82 -2.26
N PHE A 187 -5.50 -5.55 -1.19
CA PHE A 187 -6.52 -6.25 -0.43
C PHE A 187 -7.06 -5.37 0.70
N THR A 188 -8.33 -5.57 1.03
CA THR A 188 -8.91 -4.99 2.24
C THR A 188 -8.21 -5.55 3.48
N PRO A 189 -8.19 -4.84 4.62
CA PRO A 189 -7.49 -5.28 5.83
C PRO A 189 -7.94 -6.64 6.37
N ASP A 190 -9.21 -7.01 6.15
CA ASP A 190 -9.77 -8.31 6.50
C ASP A 190 -9.46 -9.41 5.46
N GLY A 191 -8.83 -9.05 4.34
CA GLY A 191 -8.44 -9.95 3.26
C GLY A 191 -9.60 -10.47 2.41
N ARG A 192 -10.82 -9.93 2.56
CA ARG A 192 -12.02 -10.45 1.90
C ARG A 192 -12.28 -9.90 0.50
N LEU A 193 -11.74 -8.72 0.18
CA LEU A 193 -11.80 -8.13 -1.16
C LEU A 193 -10.41 -7.82 -1.70
N LEU A 194 -10.24 -8.00 -3.01
CA LEU A 194 -9.24 -7.30 -3.80
C LEU A 194 -9.89 -6.06 -4.40
N LEU A 195 -9.25 -4.92 -4.28
CA LEU A 195 -9.62 -3.66 -4.94
C LEU A 195 -8.62 -3.39 -6.07
N ALA A 196 -9.13 -3.04 -7.26
CA ALA A 196 -8.31 -2.64 -8.39
C ALA A 196 -8.76 -1.25 -8.86
N ASN A 197 -7.90 -0.25 -8.71
CA ASN A 197 -8.19 1.13 -9.11
C ASN A 197 -7.90 1.29 -10.60
N ASP A 198 -8.93 1.61 -11.37
CA ASP A 198 -8.85 1.84 -12.81
C ASP A 198 -8.96 3.34 -13.12
N LEU A 199 -7.81 3.99 -13.29
CA LEU A 199 -7.72 5.40 -13.67
C LEU A 199 -8.45 5.67 -14.99
N GLY A 200 -8.41 4.72 -15.92
CA GLY A 200 -8.95 4.89 -17.27
C GLY A 200 -10.48 4.88 -17.36
N THR A 201 -11.16 4.27 -16.39
CA THR A 201 -12.63 4.14 -16.41
C THR A 201 -13.32 4.80 -15.23
N ASP A 202 -12.57 5.51 -14.36
CA ASP A 202 -13.09 6.14 -13.14
C ASP A 202 -13.76 5.13 -12.19
N ARG A 203 -13.16 3.93 -12.02
CA ARG A 203 -13.75 2.87 -11.20
C ARG A 203 -12.75 2.28 -10.20
N ILE A 204 -13.30 1.79 -9.11
CA ILE A 204 -12.65 0.78 -8.27
C ILE A 204 -13.39 -0.53 -8.54
N HIS A 205 -12.70 -1.52 -9.10
CA HIS A 205 -13.23 -2.86 -9.26
C HIS A 205 -12.97 -3.65 -7.97
N ALA A 206 -14.02 -4.22 -7.38
CA ALA A 206 -13.96 -4.98 -6.15
C ALA A 206 -14.28 -6.45 -6.40
N PHE A 207 -13.35 -7.33 -6.04
CA PHE A 207 -13.47 -8.77 -6.22
C PHE A 207 -13.46 -9.48 -4.88
N PRO A 208 -14.49 -10.24 -4.51
CA PRO A 208 -14.44 -11.12 -3.36
C PRO A 208 -13.30 -12.15 -3.50
N VAL A 209 -12.60 -12.38 -2.39
CA VAL A 209 -11.52 -13.37 -2.31
C VAL A 209 -12.14 -14.73 -1.97
N SER A 210 -11.86 -15.76 -2.78
CA SER A 210 -12.33 -17.11 -2.52
C SER A 210 -11.55 -17.75 -1.36
N GLU A 211 -12.27 -18.28 -0.39
CA GLU A 211 -11.68 -19.06 0.71
C GLU A 211 -11.56 -20.55 0.39
N LYS A 212 -12.12 -20.99 -0.73
CA LYS A 212 -12.20 -22.40 -1.09
C LYS A 212 -10.90 -22.88 -1.72
N LYS A 213 -10.33 -23.91 -1.15
CA LYS A 213 -9.11 -24.52 -1.64
C LYS A 213 -9.33 -25.15 -3.03
N GLY A 214 -8.51 -24.73 -4.00
CA GLY A 214 -8.54 -25.27 -5.38
C GLY A 214 -9.46 -24.49 -6.34
N GLU A 215 -10.11 -23.43 -5.88
CA GLU A 215 -10.77 -22.44 -6.74
C GLU A 215 -9.82 -21.30 -7.11
N GLU A 216 -10.22 -20.48 -8.10
CA GLU A 216 -9.52 -19.23 -8.40
C GLU A 216 -9.52 -18.31 -7.16
N LEU A 217 -8.45 -17.52 -7.00
CA LEU A 217 -8.31 -16.58 -5.88
C LEU A 217 -9.50 -15.61 -5.79
N LEU A 218 -10.00 -15.17 -6.94
CA LEU A 218 -11.01 -14.11 -7.02
C LEU A 218 -12.33 -14.63 -7.56
N ASP A 219 -13.43 -14.37 -6.87
CA ASP A 219 -14.79 -14.65 -7.35
C ASP A 219 -15.21 -13.55 -8.33
N ARG A 220 -14.97 -13.79 -9.62
CA ARG A 220 -15.30 -12.87 -10.71
C ARG A 220 -16.81 -12.66 -10.86
N ALA A 221 -17.61 -13.66 -10.50
CA ALA A 221 -19.07 -13.58 -10.67
C ALA A 221 -19.73 -12.70 -9.60
N ALA A 222 -19.14 -12.60 -8.42
CA ALA A 222 -19.61 -11.74 -7.33
C ALA A 222 -18.92 -10.37 -7.28
N SER A 223 -18.08 -10.03 -8.28
CA SER A 223 -17.43 -8.72 -8.36
C SER A 223 -18.44 -7.59 -8.55
N TYR A 224 -18.04 -6.41 -8.07
CA TYR A 224 -18.81 -5.17 -8.28
C TYR A 224 -17.89 -3.97 -8.51
N ASP A 225 -18.44 -2.89 -9.06
CA ASP A 225 -17.72 -1.64 -9.31
C ASP A 225 -18.21 -0.53 -8.39
N VAL A 226 -17.28 0.26 -7.86
CA VAL A 226 -17.56 1.58 -7.27
C VAL A 226 -17.27 2.62 -8.34
N GLN A 227 -18.31 3.26 -8.87
CA GLN A 227 -18.18 4.31 -9.88
C GLN A 227 -17.85 5.64 -9.21
N LEU A 228 -16.79 6.29 -9.66
CA LEU A 228 -16.39 7.63 -9.22
C LEU A 228 -16.88 8.71 -10.19
N ALA A 229 -16.67 9.98 -9.83
CA ALA A 229 -16.98 11.10 -10.68
C ALA A 229 -16.21 11.02 -12.01
N PRO A 230 -16.82 11.40 -13.15
CA PRO A 230 -16.16 11.37 -14.44
C PRO A 230 -14.88 12.24 -14.45
N GLY A 231 -13.76 11.68 -14.92
CA GLY A 231 -12.47 12.34 -14.94
C GLY A 231 -11.71 12.33 -13.60
N ALA A 232 -12.14 11.54 -12.63
CA ALA A 232 -11.46 11.40 -11.35
C ALA A 232 -10.08 10.76 -11.50
N GLY A 233 -9.99 9.65 -12.19
CA GLY A 233 -8.75 8.89 -12.36
C GLY A 233 -8.23 8.31 -11.06
N PRO A 234 -8.91 7.29 -10.45
CA PRO A 234 -8.47 6.66 -9.21
C PRO A 234 -7.07 6.06 -9.37
N ARG A 235 -6.21 6.29 -8.36
CA ARG A 235 -4.79 5.92 -8.47
C ARG A 235 -4.36 4.99 -7.35
N HIS A 236 -4.08 5.48 -6.17
CA HIS A 236 -3.65 4.71 -5.00
C HIS A 236 -4.67 4.82 -3.87
N THR A 237 -4.74 3.77 -3.06
CA THR A 237 -5.64 3.70 -1.89
C THR A 237 -4.85 3.21 -0.68
N CYS A 238 -5.13 3.74 0.49
CA CYS A 238 -4.69 3.20 1.77
C CYS A 238 -5.88 3.05 2.72
N PHE A 239 -5.79 2.07 3.62
CA PHE A 239 -6.79 1.87 4.67
C PHE A 239 -6.34 2.49 5.98
N ALA A 240 -7.30 2.99 6.74
CA ALA A 240 -7.08 3.39 8.13
C ALA A 240 -6.78 2.16 9.01
N PRO A 241 -6.07 2.34 10.14
CA PRO A 241 -5.79 1.24 11.08
C PRO A 241 -7.05 0.57 11.66
N ASP A 242 -8.19 1.27 11.65
CA ASP A 242 -9.50 0.75 12.09
C ASP A 242 -10.07 -0.31 11.11
N GLY A 243 -9.53 -0.37 9.88
CA GLY A 243 -10.00 -1.25 8.80
C GLY A 243 -11.38 -0.88 8.24
N LYS A 244 -11.99 0.23 8.67
CA LYS A 244 -13.34 0.65 8.28
C LYS A 244 -13.35 1.82 7.30
N HIS A 245 -12.25 2.55 7.21
CA HIS A 245 -12.11 3.69 6.32
C HIS A 245 -10.96 3.48 5.35
N ALA A 246 -11.15 3.94 4.11
CA ALA A 246 -10.11 3.96 3.10
C ALA A 246 -10.01 5.35 2.47
N TYR A 247 -8.80 5.71 2.05
CA TYR A 247 -8.49 6.99 1.43
C TYR A 247 -7.88 6.74 0.06
N LEU A 248 -8.58 7.20 -0.96
CA LEU A 248 -8.19 7.06 -2.36
C LEU A 248 -7.73 8.41 -2.89
N ILE A 249 -6.52 8.48 -3.47
CA ILE A 249 -6.09 9.64 -4.25
C ILE A 249 -6.45 9.46 -5.72
N THR A 250 -7.03 10.49 -6.32
CA THR A 250 -7.33 10.54 -7.74
C THR A 250 -6.27 11.35 -8.49
N GLU A 251 -5.66 10.78 -9.54
CA GLU A 251 -4.57 11.44 -10.26
C GLU A 251 -5.07 12.64 -11.07
N LEU A 252 -6.22 12.50 -11.75
CA LEU A 252 -6.67 13.48 -12.75
C LEU A 252 -7.45 14.63 -12.11
N SER A 253 -8.33 14.35 -11.16
CA SER A 253 -9.09 15.40 -10.48
C SER A 253 -8.35 15.99 -9.28
N GLY A 254 -7.34 15.30 -8.73
CA GLY A 254 -6.56 15.80 -7.59
C GLY A 254 -7.34 15.81 -6.28
N ASP A 255 -8.28 14.88 -6.11
CA ASP A 255 -9.10 14.73 -4.92
C ASP A 255 -8.61 13.57 -4.06
N VAL A 256 -8.81 13.67 -2.75
CA VAL A 256 -8.90 12.51 -1.87
C VAL A 256 -10.37 12.15 -1.69
N ILE A 257 -10.69 10.90 -1.98
CA ILE A 257 -12.02 10.32 -1.75
C ILE A 257 -11.94 9.48 -0.49
N VAL A 258 -12.78 9.79 0.49
CA VAL A 258 -12.93 9.00 1.71
C VAL A 258 -14.02 7.97 1.48
N LEU A 259 -13.68 6.71 1.73
CA LEU A 259 -14.59 5.58 1.57
C LEU A 259 -14.82 4.93 2.93
N SER A 260 -16.05 4.62 3.25
CA SER A 260 -16.37 3.65 4.30
C SER A 260 -16.27 2.24 3.75
N TYR A 261 -15.84 1.30 4.59
CA TYR A 261 -15.79 -0.12 4.29
C TYR A 261 -16.53 -0.92 5.36
N ASP A 262 -17.61 -1.56 4.97
CA ASP A 262 -18.41 -2.40 5.84
C ASP A 262 -19.01 -3.58 5.06
N GLU A 263 -19.01 -4.78 5.66
CA GLU A 263 -19.57 -6.01 5.08
C GLU A 263 -19.22 -6.24 3.60
N MET A 264 -17.94 -6.01 3.23
CA MET A 264 -17.45 -6.13 1.84
C MET A 264 -18.06 -5.11 0.87
N LYS A 265 -18.48 -3.95 1.36
CA LYS A 265 -18.96 -2.83 0.54
C LYS A 265 -18.16 -1.58 0.79
N LEU A 266 -17.98 -0.80 -0.25
CA LEU A 266 -17.32 0.50 -0.22
C LEU A 266 -18.33 1.58 -0.62
N ASP A 267 -18.49 2.58 0.23
CA ASP A 267 -19.34 3.73 -0.04
C ASP A 267 -18.53 5.03 0.10
N THR A 268 -18.71 5.96 -0.83
CA THR A 268 -18.08 7.28 -0.75
C THR A 268 -18.78 8.14 0.30
N ILE A 269 -18.02 8.63 1.29
CA ILE A 269 -18.53 9.48 2.36
C ILE A 269 -18.07 10.94 2.25
N GLN A 270 -16.91 11.18 1.60
CA GLN A 270 -16.41 12.53 1.37
C GLN A 270 -15.51 12.59 0.12
N THR A 271 -15.47 13.76 -0.50
CA THR A 271 -14.47 14.13 -1.52
C THR A 271 -13.86 15.47 -1.13
N ILE A 272 -12.53 15.54 -1.02
CA ILE A 272 -11.79 16.76 -0.60
C ILE A 272 -10.59 16.99 -1.50
N LYS A 273 -10.30 18.25 -1.86
CA LYS A 273 -9.18 18.64 -2.74
C LYS A 273 -7.82 18.46 -2.05
N ALA A 274 -6.95 17.64 -2.66
CA ALA A 274 -5.52 17.58 -2.37
C ALA A 274 -4.71 18.51 -3.28
N ASP A 275 -5.02 18.51 -4.58
CA ASP A 275 -4.42 19.42 -5.56
C ASP A 275 -5.32 20.62 -5.85
N THR A 276 -4.87 21.81 -5.45
CA THR A 276 -5.59 23.07 -5.67
C THR A 276 -5.11 23.82 -6.90
N LEU A 277 -4.13 23.29 -7.63
CA LEU A 277 -3.51 23.92 -8.80
C LEU A 277 -3.96 23.30 -10.12
N ASP A 278 -4.84 22.31 -10.06
CA ASP A 278 -5.30 21.54 -11.22
C ASP A 278 -4.13 21.02 -12.07
N ALA A 279 -3.16 20.40 -11.37
CA ALA A 279 -1.96 19.87 -12.01
C ALA A 279 -2.22 18.54 -12.73
N ARG A 280 -3.28 17.81 -12.32
CA ARG A 280 -3.67 16.51 -12.89
C ARG A 280 -2.56 15.45 -12.73
N GLY A 281 -1.90 15.47 -11.57
CA GLY A 281 -0.73 14.66 -11.32
C GLY A 281 -0.58 14.19 -9.86
N SER A 282 -1.67 14.15 -9.09
CA SER A 282 -1.60 13.58 -7.73
C SER A 282 -1.17 12.11 -7.79
N ALA A 283 -0.43 11.64 -6.77
CA ALA A 283 0.26 10.37 -6.93
C ALA A 283 -0.01 9.36 -5.81
N ASP A 284 0.51 9.57 -4.63
CA ASP A 284 0.51 8.57 -3.57
C ASP A 284 -0.26 9.07 -2.34
N ILE A 285 -0.71 8.14 -1.52
CA ILE A 285 -1.52 8.44 -0.34
C ILE A 285 -1.21 7.43 0.78
N HIS A 286 -0.97 7.94 1.98
CA HIS A 286 -0.77 7.14 3.17
C HIS A 286 -1.41 7.80 4.37
N ILE A 287 -1.83 6.99 5.33
CA ILE A 287 -2.26 7.42 6.66
C ILE A 287 -1.13 7.21 7.66
N SER A 288 -1.00 8.08 8.63
CA SER A 288 -0.04 7.91 9.72
C SER A 288 -0.33 6.66 10.56
N PRO A 289 0.68 6.02 11.18
CA PRO A 289 0.49 4.81 11.98
C PRO A 289 -0.47 4.99 13.16
N ASP A 290 -0.59 6.21 13.69
CA ASP A 290 -1.54 6.58 14.74
C ASP A 290 -2.98 6.80 14.23
N GLY A 291 -3.19 6.78 12.90
CA GLY A 291 -4.50 6.98 12.29
C GLY A 291 -5.01 8.42 12.24
N ASN A 292 -4.22 9.40 12.70
CA ASN A 292 -4.69 10.77 12.90
C ASN A 292 -4.53 11.67 11.67
N PHE A 293 -3.65 11.33 10.72
CA PHE A 293 -3.35 12.19 9.58
C PHE A 293 -3.21 11.39 8.29
N VAL A 294 -3.81 11.90 7.21
CA VAL A 294 -3.64 11.43 5.84
C VAL A 294 -2.74 12.39 5.09
N TYR A 295 -1.81 11.84 4.34
CA TYR A 295 -0.87 12.55 3.48
C TYR A 295 -1.09 12.14 2.04
N ALA A 296 -1.06 13.10 1.12
CA ALA A 296 -1.23 12.86 -0.32
C ALA A 296 -0.22 13.67 -1.13
N SER A 297 0.52 13.03 -2.05
CA SER A 297 1.52 13.71 -2.86
C SER A 297 0.92 14.27 -4.16
N ASN A 298 1.36 15.48 -4.54
CA ASN A 298 1.01 16.18 -5.77
C ASN A 298 2.26 16.45 -6.60
N ARG A 299 2.15 16.32 -7.93
CA ARG A 299 3.24 16.49 -8.90
C ARG A 299 2.85 17.49 -9.98
N LEU A 300 3.81 17.87 -10.83
CA LEU A 300 3.67 18.66 -12.07
C LEU A 300 3.47 20.16 -11.86
N LYS A 301 2.70 20.57 -10.88
CA LYS A 301 2.57 21.96 -10.44
C LYS A 301 2.48 21.98 -8.92
N GLY A 302 3.36 22.71 -8.27
CA GLY A 302 3.36 22.80 -6.81
C GLY A 302 3.65 21.44 -6.15
N ASP A 303 4.74 20.79 -6.60
CA ASP A 303 5.19 19.51 -6.04
C ASP A 303 5.24 19.55 -4.51
N GLY A 304 4.60 18.56 -3.86
CA GLY A 304 4.49 18.56 -2.41
C GLY A 304 3.51 17.53 -1.84
N ILE A 305 3.36 17.59 -0.53
CA ILE A 305 2.48 16.70 0.26
C ILE A 305 1.34 17.53 0.86
N ALA A 306 0.11 17.24 0.46
CA ALA A 306 -1.09 17.73 1.14
C ALA A 306 -1.31 16.93 2.43
N ILE A 307 -1.68 17.63 3.52
CA ILE A 307 -1.80 17.08 4.86
C ILE A 307 -3.23 17.30 5.33
N PHE A 308 -3.85 16.23 5.82
CA PHE A 308 -5.23 16.25 6.33
C PHE A 308 -5.27 15.62 7.73
N SER A 309 -6.03 16.21 8.63
CA SER A 309 -6.43 15.57 9.88
C SER A 309 -7.62 14.65 9.66
N VAL A 310 -7.66 13.55 10.38
CA VAL A 310 -8.75 12.55 10.32
C VAL A 310 -9.70 12.77 11.49
N ASN A 311 -10.98 12.88 11.21
CA ASN A 311 -12.01 12.82 12.23
C ASN A 311 -12.15 11.37 12.71
N SER A 312 -11.84 11.11 13.97
CA SER A 312 -11.85 9.76 14.57
C SER A 312 -13.25 9.14 14.70
N GLU A 313 -14.32 9.92 14.55
CA GLU A 313 -15.70 9.43 14.69
C GLU A 313 -16.21 8.82 13.38
N ASP A 314 -15.89 9.45 12.24
CA ASP A 314 -16.46 9.10 10.94
C ASP A 314 -15.44 8.96 9.79
N GLY A 315 -14.13 9.12 10.09
CA GLY A 315 -13.04 9.01 9.12
C GLY A 315 -12.94 10.15 8.12
N THR A 316 -13.78 11.19 8.21
CA THR A 316 -13.71 12.35 7.32
C THR A 316 -12.44 13.17 7.52
N LEU A 317 -12.06 13.94 6.50
CA LEU A 317 -10.82 14.69 6.46
C LEU A 317 -11.05 16.19 6.52
N GLU A 318 -10.15 16.88 7.24
CA GLU A 318 -10.00 18.34 7.19
C GLU A 318 -8.57 18.71 6.76
N LYS A 319 -8.42 19.77 5.96
CA LYS A 319 -7.09 20.20 5.51
C LYS A 319 -6.30 20.78 6.69
N ALA A 320 -5.14 20.17 6.98
CA ALA A 320 -4.23 20.60 8.04
C ALA A 320 -3.03 21.41 7.52
N GLY A 321 -2.54 21.13 6.28
CA GLY A 321 -1.38 21.81 5.75
C GLY A 321 -0.96 21.38 4.36
N TYR A 322 0.20 21.89 3.94
CA TYR A 322 0.89 21.52 2.70
C TYR A 322 2.40 21.67 2.87
N GLN A 323 3.16 20.64 2.54
CA GLN A 323 4.62 20.67 2.59
C GLN A 323 5.19 20.62 1.17
N PRO A 324 5.83 21.71 0.68
CA PRO A 324 6.59 21.65 -0.57
C PRO A 324 7.74 20.62 -0.50
N THR A 325 8.03 20.00 -1.64
CA THR A 325 9.09 18.98 -1.78
C THR A 325 9.97 19.25 -2.99
N GLY A 326 10.93 18.36 -3.25
CA GLY A 326 11.61 18.27 -4.53
C GLY A 326 10.65 17.87 -5.67
N ILE A 327 11.17 17.85 -6.90
CA ILE A 327 10.37 17.70 -8.11
C ILE A 327 9.87 16.26 -8.28
N HIS A 328 8.58 16.14 -8.56
CA HIS A 328 7.90 14.89 -8.87
C HIS A 328 7.89 13.89 -7.70
N PRO A 329 7.26 14.22 -6.55
CA PRO A 329 7.10 13.31 -5.41
C PRO A 329 6.11 12.19 -5.76
N ARG A 330 6.63 11.12 -6.42
CA ARG A 330 5.80 10.04 -6.95
C ARG A 330 5.29 9.06 -5.89
N ASN A 331 6.10 8.85 -4.85
CA ASN A 331 5.82 7.95 -3.75
C ASN A 331 6.46 8.49 -2.47
N PHE A 332 5.91 8.14 -1.34
CA PHE A 332 6.47 8.46 -0.03
C PHE A 332 6.17 7.34 0.96
N ALA A 333 6.86 7.32 2.09
CA ALA A 333 6.61 6.37 3.16
C ALA A 333 6.73 7.05 4.52
N ILE A 334 5.91 6.61 5.48
CA ILE A 334 5.98 7.05 6.87
C ILE A 334 6.68 5.94 7.66
N THR A 335 7.63 6.30 8.52
CA THR A 335 8.30 5.31 9.38
C THR A 335 7.29 4.63 10.31
N PRO A 336 7.46 3.35 10.65
CA PRO A 336 6.53 2.62 11.53
C PRO A 336 6.31 3.27 12.89
N ASN A 337 7.33 3.99 13.43
CA ASN A 337 7.18 4.78 14.66
C ASN A 337 6.49 6.15 14.45
N GLY A 338 6.17 6.50 13.21
CA GLY A 338 5.48 7.75 12.85
C GLY A 338 6.32 9.02 12.94
N LYS A 339 7.63 8.94 13.22
CA LYS A 339 8.48 10.13 13.43
C LYS A 339 8.92 10.83 12.16
N TYR A 340 9.07 10.08 11.07
CA TYR A 340 9.56 10.63 9.79
C TYR A 340 8.65 10.24 8.63
N LEU A 341 8.57 11.14 7.66
CA LEU A 341 8.00 10.91 6.34
C LEU A 341 9.09 11.11 5.30
N LEU A 342 9.35 10.09 4.48
CA LEU A 342 10.35 10.09 3.43
C LEU A 342 9.66 10.26 2.07
N VAL A 343 10.13 11.18 1.24
CA VAL A 343 9.54 11.47 -0.07
C VAL A 343 10.50 11.15 -1.19
N ALA A 344 10.13 10.24 -2.08
CA ALA A 344 10.87 9.92 -3.29
C ALA A 344 10.59 10.96 -4.39
N CYS A 345 11.49 11.93 -4.53
CA CYS A 345 11.44 13.01 -5.51
C CYS A 345 12.15 12.57 -6.80
N ARG A 346 11.38 11.99 -7.73
CA ARG A 346 11.91 11.32 -8.94
C ARG A 346 12.87 12.21 -9.74
N ASP A 347 12.48 13.45 -10.01
CA ASP A 347 13.21 14.32 -10.95
C ASP A 347 14.29 15.16 -10.25
N THR A 348 14.23 15.28 -8.92
CA THR A 348 15.34 15.83 -8.11
C THR A 348 16.42 14.78 -7.83
N ASN A 349 16.13 13.47 -8.09
CA ASN A 349 17.03 12.35 -7.84
C ASN A 349 17.43 12.21 -6.37
N GLU A 350 16.48 12.39 -5.46
CA GLU A 350 16.71 12.29 -4.02
C GLU A 350 15.48 11.78 -3.28
N ILE A 351 15.71 11.26 -2.09
CA ILE A 351 14.68 10.97 -1.10
C ILE A 351 14.85 12.01 0.00
N GLN A 352 13.89 12.90 0.16
CA GLN A 352 13.86 13.92 1.22
C GLN A 352 13.26 13.32 2.50
N ILE A 353 13.76 13.76 3.65
CA ILE A 353 13.36 13.26 4.96
C ILE A 353 12.78 14.40 5.78
N PHE A 354 11.51 14.26 6.13
CA PHE A 354 10.77 15.22 6.94
C PHE A 354 10.50 14.65 8.33
N ALA A 355 10.75 15.42 9.38
CA ALA A 355 10.26 15.13 10.71
C ALA A 355 8.76 15.40 10.77
N ARG A 356 8.00 14.47 11.31
CA ARG A 356 6.56 14.57 11.47
C ARG A 356 6.21 14.95 12.91
N ASP A 357 5.43 16.00 13.07
CA ASP A 357 4.80 16.34 14.33
C ASP A 357 3.55 15.47 14.53
N ALA A 358 3.51 14.68 15.59
CA ALA A 358 2.43 13.72 15.83
C ALA A 358 1.11 14.39 16.27
N GLU A 359 1.15 15.61 16.81
CA GLU A 359 -0.02 16.33 17.29
C GLU A 359 -0.70 17.14 16.18
N THR A 360 0.09 17.74 15.29
CA THR A 360 -0.41 18.63 14.24
C THR A 360 -0.39 17.99 12.83
N GLY A 361 0.31 16.86 12.66
CA GLY A 361 0.55 16.22 11.37
C GLY A 361 1.52 16.98 10.47
N LEU A 362 1.98 18.17 10.85
CA LEU A 362 2.84 19.00 10.02
C LEU A 362 4.22 18.37 9.84
N LEU A 363 4.81 18.67 8.70
CA LEU A 363 6.12 18.17 8.31
C LEU A 363 7.16 19.29 8.38
N GLN A 364 8.34 18.96 8.90
CA GLN A 364 9.49 19.85 8.94
C GLN A 364 10.65 19.20 8.18
N ASP A 365 11.20 19.90 7.20
CA ASP A 365 12.39 19.45 6.50
C ASP A 365 13.57 19.33 7.47
N THR A 366 14.16 18.14 7.54
CA THR A 366 15.32 17.87 8.39
C THR A 366 16.64 18.31 7.77
N GLY A 367 16.66 18.60 6.46
CA GLY A 367 17.86 18.79 5.66
C GLY A 367 18.61 17.49 5.34
N GLU A 368 18.20 16.35 5.91
CA GLU A 368 18.76 15.03 5.57
C GLU A 368 18.12 14.51 4.27
N LYS A 369 18.92 13.86 3.44
CA LYS A 369 18.45 13.24 2.20
C LYS A 369 19.28 12.03 1.80
N ILE A 370 18.70 11.20 0.95
CA ILE A 370 19.38 10.06 0.31
C ILE A 370 19.42 10.33 -1.19
N GLU A 371 20.61 10.40 -1.77
CA GLU A 371 20.79 10.59 -3.22
C GLU A 371 20.59 9.24 -3.94
N MET A 372 19.68 9.21 -4.90
CA MET A 372 19.42 8.07 -5.76
C MET A 372 18.74 8.53 -7.06
N SER A 373 19.18 7.99 -8.20
CA SER A 373 18.57 8.30 -9.50
C SER A 373 17.12 7.83 -9.55
N LYS A 374 16.20 8.74 -9.86
CA LYS A 374 14.77 8.53 -10.11
C LYS A 374 14.07 7.58 -9.11
N PRO A 375 14.15 7.82 -7.80
CA PRO A 375 13.48 6.98 -6.81
C PRO A 375 11.95 7.16 -6.93
N VAL A 376 11.20 6.04 -6.88
CA VAL A 376 9.74 6.07 -7.08
C VAL A 376 8.94 5.08 -6.21
N CYS A 377 9.62 4.29 -5.37
CA CYS A 377 8.98 3.39 -4.41
C CYS A 377 9.83 3.23 -3.16
N LEU A 378 9.22 3.39 -2.00
CA LEU A 378 9.84 3.26 -0.68
C LEU A 378 9.10 2.19 0.13
N LYS A 379 9.81 1.19 0.65
CA LYS A 379 9.23 0.16 1.53
C LYS A 379 10.15 -0.09 2.71
N PHE A 380 9.60 -0.08 3.92
CA PHE A 380 10.34 -0.47 5.11
C PHE A 380 10.20 -1.97 5.38
N VAL A 381 11.29 -2.60 5.80
CA VAL A 381 11.33 -3.99 6.27
C VAL A 381 12.02 -3.99 7.64
N PRO A 382 11.42 -4.60 8.66
CA PRO A 382 12.07 -4.71 9.97
C PRO A 382 13.41 -5.43 9.87
N MET A 383 14.40 -4.94 10.60
CA MET A 383 15.65 -5.69 10.86
C MET A 383 15.39 -6.70 11.98
N ASP A 384 16.03 -7.89 11.90
CA ASP A 384 15.99 -8.83 13.00
C ASP A 384 16.65 -8.19 14.23
N ARG A 385 16.14 -8.50 15.42
CA ARG A 385 16.80 -8.12 16.66
C ARG A 385 18.06 -8.98 16.80
N GLU A 386 19.20 -8.34 17.02
CA GLU A 386 20.41 -9.03 17.52
C GLU A 386 20.18 -9.65 18.89
#